data_f47d9cb0808cb59e9fd342fcb7dba570
#
_entry.id   f47d9cb0808cb59e9fd342fcb7dba570
#
_cell.length_a   1.000
_cell.length_b   1.000
_cell.length_c   1.000
_cell.angle_alpha   90.00
_cell.angle_beta   90.00
_cell.angle_gamma   90.00
#
_symmetry.space_group_name_H-M   'P 1'
#
loop_
_entity.id
_entity.type
_entity.pdbx_description
1 polymer ?
#
loop_
_entity_poly.entity_id
_entity_poly.type
_entity_poly.pdbx_seq_one_letter_code
_entity_poly.pdbx_strand_id
1 'polypeptide(L)'
;ATTTVLGVVEEIEFKTTGKQILEPGWRVIFGTPGAQSQEEKDPGDEENVLPAFVKGESGPHVPDLYEKWTQPPRPYTEATLLRAMETAGKLVDNDELRDALKENGIGRPSTRAAIIETLFKRNYIRKEKKNLIATPTGVELIQIIHEELLKSAELTGIWEKKLREIEKKTYDAAQFL
;
A
#
# COMPACT_ATOMS: atom_id res chain seq x y z
N ALA A 1 -0.47 13.34 18.41
CA ALA A 1 -1.90 13.23 18.12
C ALA A 1 -2.15 13.48 16.65
N THR A 2 -3.16 12.82 16.08
CA THR A 2 -3.63 13.08 14.71
C THR A 2 -4.98 13.74 14.82
N THR A 3 -5.13 14.90 14.19
CA THR A 3 -6.37 15.68 14.17
C THR A 3 -6.91 15.69 12.75
N THR A 4 -8.20 15.37 12.60
CA THR A 4 -8.91 15.50 11.33
C THR A 4 -9.93 16.61 11.47
N VAL A 5 -9.89 17.58 10.58
CA VAL A 5 -10.84 18.70 10.52
C VAL A 5 -11.70 18.54 9.28
N LEU A 6 -13.00 18.63 9.48
CA LEU A 6 -14.00 18.65 8.42
C LEU A 6 -14.58 20.07 8.35
N GLY A 7 -14.43 20.70 7.21
CA GLY A 7 -15.00 22.01 6.92
C GLY A 7 -16.05 21.90 5.82
N VAL A 8 -17.05 22.75 5.85
CA VAL A 8 -18.08 22.82 4.81
C VAL A 8 -18.14 24.23 4.28
N VAL A 9 -18.11 24.36 2.97
CA VAL A 9 -18.30 25.65 2.26
C VAL A 9 -19.44 25.42 1.27
N GLU A 10 -20.58 26.06 1.53
CA GLU A 10 -21.83 25.78 0.81
C GLU A 10 -22.22 24.31 0.93
N GLU A 11 -22.19 23.55 -0.17
CA GLU A 11 -22.50 22.11 -0.21
C GLU A 11 -21.25 21.21 -0.34
N ILE A 12 -20.04 21.81 -0.36
CA ILE A 12 -18.79 21.09 -0.58
C ILE A 12 -18.10 20.84 0.76
N GLU A 13 -17.82 19.57 1.03
CA GLU A 13 -17.06 19.14 2.21
C GLU A 13 -15.56 19.15 1.93
N PHE A 14 -14.80 19.74 2.83
CA PHE A 14 -13.35 19.75 2.83
C PHE A 14 -12.84 18.96 4.03
N LYS A 15 -11.89 18.08 3.78
CA LYS A 15 -11.24 17.29 4.83
C LYS A 15 -9.75 17.57 4.85
N THR A 16 -9.24 17.96 6.00
CA THR A 16 -7.78 18.03 6.23
C THR A 16 -7.38 17.21 7.43
N THR A 17 -6.19 16.63 7.39
CA THR A 17 -5.64 15.84 8.48
C THR A 17 -4.22 16.31 8.77
N GLY A 18 -3.92 16.55 10.01
CA GLY A 18 -2.58 16.92 10.45
C GLY A 18 -2.16 16.19 11.72
N LYS A 19 -0.85 16.15 11.94
CA LYS A 19 -0.23 15.55 13.12
C LYS A 19 0.30 16.65 14.04
N GLN A 20 0.01 16.54 15.32
CA GLN A 20 0.60 17.37 16.34
C GLN A 20 1.42 16.50 17.29
N ILE A 21 2.69 16.82 17.45
CA ILE A 21 3.58 16.13 18.39
C ILE A 21 3.36 16.75 19.76
N LEU A 22 2.67 16.04 20.65
CA LEU A 22 2.42 16.50 22.03
C LEU A 22 3.65 16.27 22.91
N GLU A 23 4.25 15.09 22.80
CA GLU A 23 5.47 14.71 23.49
C GLU A 23 6.47 14.12 22.49
N PRO A 24 7.66 14.69 22.34
CA PRO A 24 8.63 14.22 21.36
C PRO A 24 9.24 12.85 21.72
N GLY A 25 9.17 12.42 22.99
CA GLY A 25 9.66 11.13 23.46
C GLY A 25 11.10 10.84 23.02
N TRP A 26 11.36 9.64 22.49
CA TRP A 26 12.70 9.23 22.02
C TRP A 26 13.25 10.11 20.87
N ARG A 27 12.42 10.85 20.13
CA ARG A 27 12.85 11.75 19.05
C ARG A 27 13.74 12.89 19.54
N VAL A 28 13.69 13.24 20.83
CA VAL A 28 14.60 14.24 21.44
C VAL A 28 16.06 13.83 21.30
N ILE A 29 16.34 12.52 21.33
CA ILE A 29 17.71 11.98 21.26
C ILE A 29 18.32 12.17 19.87
N PHE A 30 17.51 12.18 18.81
CA PHE A 30 17.95 12.29 17.43
C PHE A 30 17.90 13.73 16.85
N GLY A 31 17.66 14.73 17.69
CA GLY A 31 17.58 16.13 17.29
C GLY A 31 16.20 16.50 16.72
N THR A 32 15.93 17.79 16.68
CA THR A 32 14.67 18.34 16.19
C THR A 32 14.50 18.02 14.70
N PRO A 33 13.32 17.57 14.24
CA PRO A 33 13.04 17.37 12.81
C PRO A 33 13.00 18.75 12.10
N GLY A 34 14.12 19.19 11.62
CA GLY A 34 14.28 20.48 10.94
C GLY A 34 15.66 20.65 10.32
N ALA A 35 16.62 19.82 10.71
CA ALA A 35 17.99 19.83 10.20
C ALA A 35 18.22 18.56 9.36
N GLN A 36 18.06 18.71 8.06
CA GLN A 36 18.75 17.97 7.01
C GLN A 36 18.93 16.46 7.18
N SER A 37 17.89 15.69 6.90
CA SER A 37 18.04 14.46 6.15
C SER A 37 17.23 14.59 4.86
N GLN A 38 17.91 14.73 3.74
CA GLN A 38 17.36 14.54 2.39
C GLN A 38 17.10 13.03 2.19
N GLU A 39 16.34 12.42 3.09
CA GLU A 39 15.67 11.17 2.78
C GLU A 39 14.38 11.55 2.07
N GLU A 40 14.23 11.02 0.87
CA GLU A 40 13.08 11.17 -0.01
C GLU A 40 11.79 10.98 0.79
N LYS A 41 11.20 12.10 1.23
CA LYS A 41 9.88 12.10 1.87
C LYS A 41 8.89 11.60 0.82
N ASP A 42 8.17 10.57 1.15
CA ASP A 42 6.99 10.16 0.39
C ASP A 42 6.06 11.39 0.26
N PRO A 43 5.60 11.79 -0.94
CA PRO A 43 4.75 12.98 -1.11
C PRO A 43 3.41 12.90 -0.38
N GLY A 44 3.10 11.76 0.26
CA GLY A 44 1.93 11.59 1.12
C GLY A 44 2.18 11.84 2.61
N ASP A 45 3.41 12.08 3.01
CA ASP A 45 3.82 12.22 4.41
C ASP A 45 4.28 13.65 4.75
N GLU A 46 3.71 14.65 4.06
CA GLU A 46 3.83 16.03 4.54
C GLU A 46 3.16 16.07 5.92
N GLU A 47 3.97 16.19 6.95
CA GLU A 47 3.50 16.45 8.31
C GLU A 47 2.85 17.84 8.32
N ASN A 48 1.60 17.92 7.90
CA ASN A 48 0.81 19.13 7.99
C ASN A 48 0.58 19.42 9.46
N VAL A 49 1.24 20.45 9.96
CA VAL A 49 0.96 21.01 11.28
C VAL A 49 -0.29 21.86 11.14
N LEU A 50 -1.39 21.37 11.68
CA LEU A 50 -2.65 22.12 11.68
C LEU A 50 -2.63 23.17 12.80
N PRO A 51 -3.16 24.38 12.55
CA PRO A 51 -3.45 25.35 13.62
C PRO A 51 -4.49 24.79 14.58
N ALA A 52 -4.65 25.40 15.73
CA ALA A 52 -5.69 25.04 16.68
C ALA A 52 -7.05 25.50 16.14
N PHE A 53 -7.92 24.56 15.77
CA PHE A 53 -9.29 24.84 15.34
C PHE A 53 -10.26 24.65 16.48
N VAL A 54 -11.30 25.50 16.53
CA VAL A 54 -12.41 25.40 17.43
C VAL A 54 -13.65 24.93 16.66
N LYS A 55 -14.40 23.98 17.24
CA LYS A 55 -15.62 23.47 16.58
C LYS A 55 -16.63 24.58 16.35
N GLY A 56 -17.06 24.76 15.10
CA GLY A 56 -17.99 25.81 14.70
C GLY A 56 -17.31 27.16 14.39
N GLU A 57 -15.99 27.22 14.35
CA GLU A 57 -15.24 28.36 13.91
C GLU A 57 -15.57 28.68 12.44
N SER A 58 -15.80 29.94 12.14
CA SER A 58 -16.01 30.44 10.78
C SER A 58 -15.22 31.72 10.59
N GLY A 59 -14.78 31.96 9.37
CA GLY A 59 -14.00 33.17 9.06
C GLY A 59 -13.88 33.39 7.55
N PRO A 60 -13.38 34.56 7.16
CA PRO A 60 -13.11 34.83 5.75
C PRO A 60 -12.00 33.91 5.26
N HIS A 61 -12.16 33.32 4.06
CA HIS A 61 -11.13 32.57 3.40
C HIS A 61 -10.87 33.11 2.00
N VAL A 62 -9.65 32.99 1.55
CA VAL A 62 -9.26 33.30 0.17
C VAL A 62 -8.98 31.95 -0.49
N PRO A 63 -9.86 31.48 -1.39
CA PRO A 63 -9.65 30.20 -2.06
C PRO A 63 -8.51 30.35 -3.07
N ASP A 64 -7.61 29.35 -3.08
CA ASP A 64 -6.52 29.25 -4.03
C ASP A 64 -6.71 27.96 -4.83
N LEU A 65 -6.87 28.07 -6.14
CA LEU A 65 -7.05 26.92 -7.03
C LEU A 65 -5.72 26.50 -7.63
N TYR A 66 -5.26 25.33 -7.25
CA TYR A 66 -4.07 24.72 -7.84
C TYR A 66 -4.45 23.58 -8.78
N GLU A 67 -4.13 23.73 -10.05
CA GLU A 67 -4.24 22.65 -11.02
C GLU A 67 -3.09 21.64 -10.80
N LYS A 68 -3.44 20.39 -10.56
CA LYS A 68 -2.46 19.29 -10.37
C LYS A 68 -2.78 18.14 -11.30
N TRP A 69 -1.74 17.54 -11.84
CA TRP A 69 -1.85 16.33 -12.67
C TRP A 69 -1.61 15.09 -11.82
N THR A 70 -2.40 14.05 -12.07
CA THR A 70 -2.18 12.75 -11.45
C THR A 70 -0.83 12.19 -11.90
N GLN A 71 -0.09 11.62 -10.96
CA GLN A 71 1.19 10.97 -11.24
C GLN A 71 0.98 9.46 -11.34
N PRO A 72 1.65 8.76 -12.25
CA PRO A 72 1.62 7.30 -12.29
C PRO A 72 2.19 6.72 -10.98
N PRO A 73 1.76 5.50 -10.59
CA PRO A 73 2.33 4.83 -9.42
C PRO A 73 3.85 4.71 -9.54
N ARG A 74 4.54 4.88 -8.42
CA ARG A 74 6.00 4.71 -8.38
C ARG A 74 6.37 3.25 -8.65
N PRO A 75 7.50 2.99 -9.34
CA PRO A 75 8.02 1.64 -9.47
C PRO A 75 8.28 1.02 -8.09
N TYR A 76 8.09 -0.28 -7.99
CA TYR A 76 8.42 -1.00 -6.76
C TYR A 76 9.93 -1.02 -6.51
N THR A 77 10.31 -0.98 -5.27
CA THR A 77 11.61 -1.41 -4.75
C THR A 77 11.45 -2.80 -4.15
N GLU A 78 12.55 -3.51 -3.84
CA GLU A 78 12.46 -4.80 -3.15
C GLU A 78 11.64 -4.72 -1.86
N ALA A 79 11.87 -3.68 -1.06
CA ALA A 79 11.14 -3.47 0.20
C ALA A 79 9.65 -3.19 -0.03
N THR A 80 9.30 -2.34 -1.01
CA THR A 80 7.90 -2.04 -1.29
C THR A 80 7.18 -3.20 -1.97
N LEU A 81 7.88 -4.04 -2.75
CA LEU A 81 7.32 -5.26 -3.31
C LEU A 81 7.04 -6.31 -2.23
N LEU A 82 7.97 -6.51 -1.29
CA LEU A 82 7.74 -7.37 -0.12
C LEU A 82 6.52 -6.92 0.68
N ARG A 83 6.40 -5.62 0.92
CA ARG A 83 5.22 -5.05 1.60
C ARG A 83 3.94 -5.24 0.79
N ALA A 84 3.98 -5.07 -0.54
CA ALA A 84 2.83 -5.32 -1.39
C ALA A 84 2.40 -6.79 -1.37
N MET A 85 3.35 -7.74 -1.36
CA MET A 85 3.04 -9.17 -1.19
C MET A 85 2.39 -9.44 0.17
N GLU A 86 2.86 -8.80 1.24
CA GLU A 86 2.28 -8.93 2.59
C GLU A 86 0.86 -8.36 2.66
N THR A 87 0.62 -7.23 2.01
CA THR A 87 -0.67 -6.54 2.03
C THR A 87 -1.51 -6.78 0.78
N ALA A 88 -1.30 -7.89 0.08
CA ALA A 88 -1.93 -8.19 -1.21
C ALA A 88 -3.47 -8.20 -1.17
N GLY A 89 -4.07 -8.44 -0.01
CA GLY A 89 -5.51 -8.31 0.16
C GLY A 89 -6.06 -6.92 -0.20
N LYS A 90 -5.24 -5.86 -0.14
CA LYS A 90 -5.66 -4.51 -0.56
C LYS A 90 -5.86 -4.37 -2.06
N LEU A 91 -5.32 -5.30 -2.85
CA LEU A 91 -5.41 -5.33 -4.31
C LEU A 91 -6.63 -6.12 -4.80
N VAL A 92 -7.41 -6.70 -3.90
CA VAL A 92 -8.57 -7.54 -4.21
C VAL A 92 -9.84 -6.79 -3.84
N ASP A 93 -10.78 -6.70 -4.77
CA ASP A 93 -12.05 -5.97 -4.59
C ASP A 93 -13.07 -6.76 -3.75
N ASN A 94 -12.99 -8.09 -3.78
CA ASN A 94 -13.89 -8.95 -3.01
C ASN A 94 -13.49 -8.97 -1.53
N ASP A 95 -14.41 -8.58 -0.64
CA ASP A 95 -14.16 -8.46 0.79
C ASP A 95 -13.81 -9.80 1.47
N GLU A 96 -14.44 -10.92 1.05
CA GLU A 96 -14.14 -12.24 1.61
C GLU A 96 -12.73 -12.72 1.24
N LEU A 97 -12.32 -12.52 -0.02
CA LEU A 97 -10.98 -12.86 -0.49
C LEU A 97 -9.93 -11.91 0.10
N ARG A 98 -10.29 -10.64 0.29
CA ARG A 98 -9.46 -9.66 0.99
C ARG A 98 -9.16 -10.10 2.42
N ASP A 99 -10.17 -10.55 3.16
CA ASP A 99 -10.00 -11.05 4.53
C ASP A 99 -9.19 -12.36 4.56
N ALA A 100 -9.35 -13.24 3.57
CA ALA A 100 -8.53 -14.44 3.45
C ALA A 100 -7.04 -14.12 3.24
N LEU A 101 -6.72 -13.10 2.45
CA LEU A 101 -5.34 -12.64 2.19
C LEU A 101 -4.76 -11.75 3.29
N LYS A 102 -5.59 -11.20 4.16
CA LYS A 102 -5.17 -10.22 5.17
C LYS A 102 -4.16 -10.77 6.18
N GLU A 103 -4.24 -12.06 6.50
CA GLU A 103 -3.35 -12.71 7.45
C GLU A 103 -2.04 -13.18 6.82
N ASN A 104 -2.08 -13.70 5.59
CA ASN A 104 -0.93 -14.37 4.98
C ASN A 104 -0.33 -13.61 3.79
N GLY A 105 -1.11 -12.79 3.07
CA GLY A 105 -0.69 -12.14 1.83
C GLY A 105 -0.37 -13.15 0.73
N ILE A 106 0.51 -12.80 -0.19
CA ILE A 106 1.05 -13.68 -1.23
C ILE A 106 2.39 -14.24 -0.78
N GLY A 107 2.48 -15.54 -0.72
CA GLY A 107 3.67 -16.28 -0.24
C GLY A 107 3.89 -16.15 1.27
N ARG A 108 4.57 -17.13 1.84
CA ARG A 108 4.93 -17.10 3.25
C ARG A 108 6.06 -16.10 3.51
N PRO A 109 6.14 -15.44 4.67
CA PRO A 109 7.22 -14.51 4.99
C PRO A 109 8.63 -15.06 4.70
N SER A 110 8.88 -16.35 5.01
CA SER A 110 10.16 -17.01 4.80
C SER A 110 10.50 -17.27 3.31
N THR A 111 9.53 -17.27 2.42
CA THR A 111 9.73 -17.59 0.99
C THR A 111 9.65 -16.39 0.06
N ARG A 112 9.12 -15.26 0.50
CA ARG A 112 8.94 -14.06 -0.34
C ARG A 112 10.25 -13.58 -0.96
N ALA A 113 11.32 -13.52 -0.19
CA ALA A 113 12.64 -13.11 -0.71
C ALA A 113 13.12 -14.05 -1.81
N ALA A 114 13.01 -15.37 -1.62
CA ALA A 114 13.39 -16.38 -2.61
C ALA A 114 12.54 -16.31 -3.88
N ILE A 115 11.26 -15.94 -3.76
CA ILE A 115 10.38 -15.70 -4.91
C ILE A 115 10.92 -14.53 -5.73
N ILE A 116 11.23 -13.40 -5.10
CA ILE A 116 11.78 -12.22 -5.78
C ILE A 116 13.12 -12.55 -6.45
N GLU A 117 14.02 -13.28 -5.75
CA GLU A 117 15.27 -13.74 -6.35
C GLU A 117 15.03 -14.63 -7.58
N THR A 118 14.00 -15.46 -7.54
CA THR A 118 13.64 -16.31 -8.70
C THR A 118 13.22 -15.47 -9.89
N LEU A 119 12.49 -14.37 -9.68
CA LEU A 119 12.13 -13.43 -10.75
C LEU A 119 13.36 -12.80 -11.40
N PHE A 120 14.38 -12.44 -10.59
CA PHE A 120 15.67 -11.97 -11.11
C PHE A 120 16.41 -13.07 -11.88
N LYS A 121 16.55 -14.26 -11.32
CA LYS A 121 17.25 -15.40 -11.96
C LYS A 121 16.65 -15.77 -13.32
N ARG A 122 15.31 -15.67 -13.44
CA ARG A 122 14.59 -15.94 -14.69
C ARG A 122 14.55 -14.72 -15.63
N ASN A 123 15.19 -13.62 -15.24
CA ASN A 123 15.22 -12.38 -16.00
C ASN A 123 13.83 -11.82 -16.34
N TYR A 124 12.86 -12.01 -15.44
CA TYR A 124 11.53 -11.39 -15.58
C TYR A 124 11.50 -9.95 -15.08
N ILE A 125 12.36 -9.64 -14.11
CA ILE A 125 12.57 -8.30 -13.57
C ILE A 125 14.06 -8.00 -13.50
N ARG A 126 14.40 -6.71 -13.56
CA ARG A 126 15.75 -6.19 -13.33
C ARG A 126 15.72 -5.04 -12.34
N LYS A 127 16.86 -4.75 -11.76
CA LYS A 127 17.03 -3.63 -10.85
C LYS A 127 17.65 -2.45 -11.59
N GLU A 128 17.00 -1.30 -11.54
CA GLU A 128 17.58 -0.02 -11.99
C GLU A 128 17.69 0.91 -10.78
N LYS A 129 18.92 1.13 -10.31
CA LYS A 129 19.19 1.81 -9.03
C LYS A 129 18.48 1.09 -7.88
N LYS A 130 17.43 1.70 -7.31
CA LYS A 130 16.60 1.11 -6.23
C LYS A 130 15.31 0.48 -6.78
N ASN A 131 14.92 0.77 -8.02
CA ASN A 131 13.65 0.39 -8.59
C ASN A 131 13.71 -0.97 -9.28
N LEU A 132 12.61 -1.70 -9.21
CA LEU A 132 12.38 -2.94 -9.93
C LEU A 132 11.63 -2.63 -11.22
N ILE A 133 12.19 -3.06 -12.33
CA ILE A 133 11.61 -2.84 -13.65
C ILE A 133 11.37 -4.19 -14.31
N ALA A 134 10.19 -4.37 -14.90
CA ALA A 134 9.88 -5.54 -15.69
C ALA A 134 10.76 -5.56 -16.97
N THR A 135 11.28 -6.73 -17.32
CA THR A 135 11.99 -6.93 -18.57
C THR A 135 11.00 -7.25 -19.70
N PRO A 136 11.42 -7.13 -20.99
CA PRO A 136 10.58 -7.58 -22.09
C PRO A 136 10.11 -9.02 -21.93
N THR A 137 10.99 -9.93 -21.52
CA THR A 137 10.64 -11.34 -21.25
C THR A 137 9.57 -11.47 -20.16
N GLY A 138 9.65 -10.67 -19.08
CA GLY A 138 8.64 -10.68 -18.04
C GLY A 138 7.28 -10.16 -18.54
N VAL A 139 7.27 -9.13 -19.39
CA VAL A 139 6.06 -8.59 -20.00
C VAL A 139 5.44 -9.61 -20.95
N GLU A 140 6.22 -10.22 -21.83
CA GLU A 140 5.77 -11.24 -22.77
C GLU A 140 5.17 -12.46 -22.04
N LEU A 141 5.79 -12.89 -20.94
CA LEU A 141 5.25 -13.98 -20.13
C LEU A 141 3.82 -13.68 -19.67
N ILE A 142 3.59 -12.48 -19.14
CA ILE A 142 2.25 -12.08 -18.67
C ILE A 142 1.26 -11.97 -19.84
N GLN A 143 1.70 -11.55 -21.02
CA GLN A 143 0.86 -11.47 -22.21
C GLN A 143 0.44 -12.85 -22.76
N ILE A 144 1.32 -13.86 -22.67
CA ILE A 144 1.05 -15.23 -23.11
C ILE A 144 0.04 -15.93 -22.18
N ILE A 145 0.03 -15.59 -20.89
CA ILE A 145 -0.93 -16.15 -19.94
C ILE A 145 -2.34 -15.61 -20.27
N HIS A 146 -3.23 -16.49 -20.71
CA HIS A 146 -4.62 -16.13 -21.02
C HIS A 146 -5.53 -16.21 -19.80
N GLU A 147 -5.16 -16.98 -18.77
CA GLU A 147 -5.93 -17.15 -17.54
C GLU A 147 -5.76 -15.93 -16.62
N GLU A 148 -6.79 -15.10 -16.50
CA GLU A 148 -6.74 -13.87 -15.71
C GLU A 148 -6.52 -14.13 -14.21
N LEU A 149 -7.06 -15.24 -13.68
CA LEU A 149 -6.88 -15.62 -12.28
C LEU A 149 -5.40 -15.84 -11.92
N LEU A 150 -4.58 -16.34 -12.86
CA LEU A 150 -3.15 -16.52 -12.62
C LEU A 150 -2.39 -15.19 -12.55
N LYS A 151 -2.96 -14.12 -13.08
CA LYS A 151 -2.38 -12.77 -13.08
C LYS A 151 -2.85 -11.92 -11.90
N SER A 152 -3.82 -12.41 -11.13
CA SER A 152 -4.40 -11.68 -10.00
C SER A 152 -4.03 -12.32 -8.64
N ALA A 153 -4.18 -11.55 -7.58
CA ALA A 153 -4.06 -12.05 -6.21
C ALA A 153 -5.28 -12.89 -5.79
N GLU A 154 -6.37 -12.84 -6.56
CA GLU A 154 -7.65 -13.50 -6.22
C GLU A 154 -7.52 -15.01 -6.14
N LEU A 155 -6.76 -15.64 -7.06
CA LEU A 155 -6.54 -17.08 -7.03
C LEU A 155 -5.95 -17.54 -5.69
N THR A 156 -4.94 -16.80 -5.20
CA THR A 156 -4.35 -17.08 -3.88
C THR A 156 -5.38 -16.90 -2.77
N GLY A 157 -6.21 -15.86 -2.85
CA GLY A 157 -7.32 -15.61 -1.91
C GLY A 157 -8.34 -16.75 -1.89
N ILE A 158 -8.74 -17.26 -3.06
CA ILE A 158 -9.66 -18.40 -3.19
C ILE A 158 -9.06 -19.65 -2.54
N TRP A 159 -7.80 -19.94 -2.80
CA TRP A 159 -7.14 -21.11 -2.23
C TRP A 159 -6.99 -20.99 -0.71
N GLU A 160 -6.55 -19.85 -0.20
CA GLU A 160 -6.44 -19.61 1.24
C GLU A 160 -7.81 -19.73 1.94
N LYS A 161 -8.89 -19.23 1.33
CA LYS A 161 -10.25 -19.40 1.84
C LYS A 161 -10.63 -20.87 1.94
N LYS A 162 -10.46 -21.63 0.84
CA LYS A 162 -10.77 -23.07 0.82
C LYS A 162 -9.93 -23.86 1.81
N LEU A 163 -8.65 -23.58 1.95
CA LEU A 163 -7.78 -24.23 2.91
C LEU A 163 -8.25 -24.00 4.36
N ARG A 164 -8.73 -22.81 4.67
CA ARG A 164 -9.34 -22.52 5.99
C ARG A 164 -10.66 -23.25 6.20
N GLU A 165 -11.46 -23.38 5.17
CA GLU A 165 -12.70 -24.16 5.23
C GLU A 165 -12.42 -25.65 5.48
N ILE A 166 -11.35 -26.20 4.87
CA ILE A 166 -10.86 -27.57 5.15
C ILE A 166 -10.40 -27.69 6.61
N GLU A 167 -9.62 -26.73 7.11
CA GLU A 167 -9.16 -26.70 8.50
C GLU A 167 -10.34 -26.70 9.48
N LYS A 168 -11.38 -25.94 9.18
CA LYS A 168 -12.65 -25.87 9.96
C LYS A 168 -13.57 -27.07 9.72
N LYS A 169 -13.19 -28.01 8.84
CA LYS A 169 -14.00 -29.18 8.45
C LYS A 169 -15.34 -28.82 7.79
N THR A 170 -15.45 -27.65 7.17
CA THR A 170 -16.63 -27.20 6.43
C THR A 170 -16.54 -27.44 4.93
N TYR A 171 -15.34 -27.79 4.42
CA TYR A 171 -15.08 -28.15 3.03
C TYR A 171 -14.29 -29.44 2.94
N ASP A 172 -14.61 -30.30 1.96
CA ASP A 172 -13.93 -31.58 1.77
C ASP A 172 -12.59 -31.37 1.05
N ALA A 173 -11.51 -31.89 1.68
CA ALA A 173 -10.16 -31.82 1.12
C ALA A 173 -10.03 -32.54 -0.24
N ALA A 174 -10.82 -33.59 -0.49
CA ALA A 174 -10.81 -34.32 -1.76
C ALA A 174 -11.36 -33.50 -2.93
N GLN A 175 -12.23 -32.54 -2.65
CA GLN A 175 -12.77 -31.62 -3.65
C GLN A 175 -11.84 -30.43 -3.96
N PHE A 176 -10.80 -30.24 -3.16
CA PHE A 176 -9.82 -29.17 -3.35
C PHE A 176 -8.75 -29.54 -4.39
N LEU A 177 -8.45 -30.82 -4.53
CA LEU A 177 -7.47 -31.38 -5.47
C LEU A 177 -8.09 -31.57 -6.86
#